data_575d80b37174243a4e137b3c7402ecc9
#
_entry.id   575d80b37174243a4e137b3c7402ecc9
#
_cell.length_a   1.000
_cell.length_b   1.000
_cell.length_c   1.000
_cell.angle_alpha   90.00
_cell.angle_beta   90.00
_cell.angle_gamma   90.00
#
_symmetry.space_group_name_H-M   'P 1'
#
loop_
_entity.id
_entity.type
_entity.pdbx_description
1 polymer ?
#
loop_
_entity_poly.entity_id
_entity_poly.type
_entity_poly.pdbx_seq_one_letter_code
_entity_poly.pdbx_strand_id
1 'polypeptide(L)'
;MIHEYADSPTQRAKNNGNLLIDRIGGNYRIHARTMGKRTQEFKDDEQAKYLKDAEILVGCLTNPEDPNYEPKNARYLFYAGQSFFDGGSYEEAYNWYQKRAEFGGWEEEQWYSVYRMAQCLMSDEMREKEPDWWQKAQDHLLQAWNIRPFRAEPLLTLARTHRLNQNPNLAYMFARAGVNIKFPENDILFLSHNVYDWELLDELAAVAHLMGDWHLGYQASSKLIEEGKFPEEHRQRIQNNFNSYQQYMLNQQQQQQKQVEEAKQREEMEKASREKHRQEQVALKKKAKRDLDKRNKRKSRSR
;
A
#
# COMPACT_ATOMS: atom_id res chain seq x y z
N MET A 1 2.60 -3.57 27.77
CA MET A 1 1.34 -3.19 28.47
C MET A 1 0.41 -4.38 28.33
N ILE A 2 0.13 -5.11 29.41
CA ILE A 2 -0.92 -6.12 29.38
C ILE A 2 -2.21 -5.35 29.22
N HIS A 3 -2.92 -5.49 28.12
CA HIS A 3 -4.22 -4.87 27.92
C HIS A 3 -5.23 -5.60 28.82
N GLU A 4 -5.42 -5.09 30.04
CA GLU A 4 -6.52 -5.50 30.88
C GLU A 4 -7.80 -4.97 30.27
N TYR A 5 -8.69 -5.87 29.88
CA TYR A 5 -10.06 -5.51 29.56
C TYR A 5 -10.96 -5.76 30.78
N ALA A 6 -11.89 -4.86 31.00
CA ALA A 6 -12.87 -5.03 32.07
C ALA A 6 -13.80 -6.20 31.69
N ASP A 7 -13.72 -7.29 32.47
CA ASP A 7 -14.64 -8.41 32.35
C ASP A 7 -15.66 -8.37 33.48
N SER A 8 -16.91 -8.59 33.13
CA SER A 8 -17.99 -8.70 34.11
C SER A 8 -18.59 -10.10 34.09
N PRO A 9 -18.30 -10.95 35.10
CA PRO A 9 -18.90 -12.27 35.21
C PRO A 9 -20.44 -12.23 35.17
N THR A 10 -21.03 -11.18 35.71
CA THR A 10 -22.49 -10.96 35.71
C THR A 10 -23.01 -10.68 34.30
N GLN A 11 -22.27 -9.96 33.47
CA GLN A 11 -22.63 -9.67 32.09
C GLN A 11 -22.45 -10.90 31.18
N ARG A 12 -21.41 -11.69 31.41
CA ARG A 12 -21.21 -13.00 30.74
C ARG A 12 -22.37 -13.96 31.05
N ALA A 13 -22.80 -14.05 32.29
CA ALA A 13 -23.91 -14.90 32.69
C ALA A 13 -25.25 -14.45 32.01
N LYS A 14 -25.48 -13.15 31.87
CA LYS A 14 -26.65 -12.61 31.19
C LYS A 14 -26.67 -12.83 29.69
N ASN A 15 -25.50 -12.98 29.04
CA ASN A 15 -25.34 -13.10 27.60
C ASN A 15 -24.92 -14.51 27.16
N ASN A 16 -25.28 -15.55 27.91
CA ASN A 16 -24.96 -16.95 27.58
C ASN A 16 -23.44 -17.18 27.35
N GLY A 17 -22.60 -16.52 28.14
CA GLY A 17 -21.15 -16.62 28.04
C GLY A 17 -20.49 -15.68 27.04
N ASN A 18 -21.26 -14.92 26.26
CA ASN A 18 -20.72 -13.95 25.32
C ASN A 18 -20.39 -12.62 25.98
N LEU A 19 -19.22 -12.06 25.67
CA LEU A 19 -18.85 -10.71 26.07
C LEU A 19 -19.49 -9.70 25.11
N LEU A 20 -20.33 -8.80 25.64
CA LEU A 20 -20.78 -7.62 24.87
C LEU A 20 -19.69 -6.55 24.99
N ILE A 21 -19.03 -6.26 23.88
CA ILE A 21 -18.09 -5.14 23.77
C ILE A 21 -18.81 -4.03 23.01
N ASP A 22 -19.00 -2.87 23.66
CA ASP A 22 -19.56 -1.69 23.03
C ASP A 22 -18.48 -0.61 22.89
N ARG A 23 -18.60 0.21 21.85
CA ARG A 23 -17.67 1.33 21.63
C ARG A 23 -18.13 2.54 22.43
N ILE A 24 -17.24 3.11 23.22
CA ILE A 24 -17.47 4.40 23.86
C ILE A 24 -17.37 5.49 22.79
N GLY A 25 -18.51 6.06 22.40
CA GLY A 25 -18.55 7.20 21.49
C GLY A 25 -18.23 8.52 22.19
N GLY A 26 -17.74 9.51 21.45
CA GLY A 26 -17.47 10.87 21.94
C GLY A 26 -15.99 11.21 22.06
N ASN A 27 -15.71 12.46 22.48
CA ASN A 27 -14.35 12.94 22.69
C ASN A 27 -13.87 12.54 24.09
N TYR A 28 -13.11 11.45 24.18
CA TYR A 28 -12.44 11.07 25.42
C TYR A 28 -10.92 11.02 25.19
N ARG A 29 -10.15 11.28 26.26
CA ARG A 29 -8.69 11.14 26.28
C ARG A 29 -8.30 10.21 27.40
N ILE A 30 -7.48 9.21 27.08
CA ILE A 30 -6.83 8.37 28.08
C ILE A 30 -5.49 9.03 28.42
N HIS A 31 -5.35 9.53 29.63
CA HIS A 31 -4.06 10.00 30.14
C HIS A 31 -3.34 8.84 30.82
N ALA A 32 -2.45 8.18 30.10
CA ALA A 32 -1.58 7.17 30.70
C ALA A 32 -0.61 7.83 31.69
N ARG A 33 -0.81 7.61 32.97
CA ARG A 33 0.12 8.04 34.02
C ARG A 33 1.15 6.96 34.25
N THR A 34 2.39 7.18 33.83
CA THR A 34 3.53 6.26 33.98
C THR A 34 4.12 6.28 35.41
N MET A 35 3.29 6.44 36.44
CA MET A 35 3.72 6.54 37.84
C MET A 35 3.54 5.24 38.63
N GLY A 36 3.15 4.14 37.98
CA GLY A 36 2.98 2.84 38.62
C GLY A 36 4.32 2.24 39.08
N LYS A 37 4.30 1.50 40.19
CA LYS A 37 5.50 0.84 40.77
C LYS A 37 6.27 0.03 39.73
N ARG A 38 5.56 -0.68 38.85
CA ARG A 38 6.13 -1.48 37.76
C ARG A 38 6.81 -0.63 36.69
N THR A 39 6.21 0.51 36.31
CA THR A 39 6.82 1.43 35.34
C THR A 39 8.10 2.06 35.89
N GLN A 40 8.17 2.27 37.21
CA GLN A 40 9.38 2.79 37.85
C GLN A 40 10.47 1.72 37.97
N GLU A 41 10.10 0.44 38.21
CA GLU A 41 11.03 -0.69 38.28
C GLU A 41 11.78 -0.92 36.96
N PHE A 42 11.13 -0.69 35.82
CA PHE A 42 11.70 -0.87 34.47
C PHE A 42 11.88 0.44 33.72
N LYS A 43 12.08 1.57 34.43
CA LYS A 43 12.13 2.91 33.81
C LYS A 43 13.23 3.04 32.75
N ASP A 44 14.34 2.37 32.95
CA ASP A 44 15.54 2.43 32.11
C ASP A 44 15.69 1.20 31.20
N ASP A 45 14.79 0.22 31.30
CA ASP A 45 14.80 -0.99 30.47
C ASP A 45 13.37 -1.46 30.18
N GLU A 46 12.77 -0.90 29.15
CA GLU A 46 11.41 -1.25 28.72
C GLU A 46 11.34 -2.66 28.15
N GLN A 47 12.41 -3.18 27.53
CA GLN A 47 12.46 -4.53 26.99
C GLN A 47 12.42 -5.56 28.11
N ALA A 48 13.20 -5.39 29.19
CA ALA A 48 13.15 -6.27 30.35
C ALA A 48 11.76 -6.38 30.96
N LYS A 49 10.98 -5.31 30.95
CA LYS A 49 9.59 -5.31 31.39
C LYS A 49 8.73 -6.26 30.55
N TYR A 50 8.85 -6.18 29.22
CA TYR A 50 8.09 -7.05 28.33
C TYR A 50 8.53 -8.51 28.44
N LEU A 51 9.82 -8.80 28.58
CA LEU A 51 10.32 -10.15 28.81
C LEU A 51 9.75 -10.75 30.09
N LYS A 52 9.68 -9.96 31.16
CA LYS A 52 9.05 -10.43 32.42
C LYS A 52 7.55 -10.67 32.25
N ASP A 53 6.86 -9.88 31.46
CA ASP A 53 5.45 -10.13 31.13
C ASP A 53 5.28 -11.44 30.34
N ALA A 54 6.18 -11.71 29.40
CA ALA A 54 6.20 -12.95 28.66
C ALA A 54 6.42 -14.16 29.57
N GLU A 55 7.41 -14.10 30.49
CA GLU A 55 7.69 -15.19 31.47
C GLU A 55 6.46 -15.52 32.31
N ILE A 56 5.75 -14.52 32.82
CA ILE A 56 4.52 -14.71 33.61
C ILE A 56 3.46 -15.43 32.76
N LEU A 57 3.23 -14.96 31.53
CA LEU A 57 2.24 -15.57 30.63
C LEU A 57 2.61 -17.01 30.25
N VAL A 58 3.89 -17.27 30.01
CA VAL A 58 4.40 -18.63 29.78
C VAL A 58 4.19 -19.51 31.00
N GLY A 59 4.43 -19.01 32.22
CA GLY A 59 4.12 -19.70 33.47
C GLY A 59 2.65 -20.09 33.54
N CYS A 60 1.73 -19.16 33.29
CA CYS A 60 0.29 -19.43 33.24
C CYS A 60 -0.09 -20.50 32.20
N LEU A 61 0.63 -20.60 31.11
CA LEU A 61 0.34 -21.54 30.01
C LEU A 61 0.96 -22.92 30.23
N THR A 62 2.08 -23.02 30.95
CA THR A 62 2.92 -24.23 30.99
C THR A 62 3.13 -24.84 32.37
N ASN A 63 2.96 -24.07 33.45
CA ASN A 63 3.20 -24.55 34.83
C ASN A 63 1.87 -24.87 35.52
N PRO A 64 1.55 -26.18 35.76
CA PRO A 64 0.35 -26.58 36.47
C PRO A 64 0.25 -26.09 37.92
N GLU A 65 1.37 -25.71 38.54
CA GLU A 65 1.42 -25.17 39.90
C GLU A 65 1.12 -23.65 39.94
N ASP A 66 1.04 -23.00 38.79
CA ASP A 66 0.69 -21.56 38.70
C ASP A 66 -0.79 -21.38 39.07
N PRO A 67 -1.14 -20.48 40.01
CA PRO A 67 -2.53 -20.23 40.39
C PRO A 67 -3.41 -19.75 39.23
N ASN A 68 -2.79 -19.23 38.15
CA ASN A 68 -3.48 -18.77 36.92
C ASN A 68 -3.25 -19.74 35.75
N TYR A 69 -2.97 -21.00 36.00
CA TYR A 69 -2.70 -22.00 34.97
C TYR A 69 -3.89 -22.21 34.05
N GLU A 70 -3.72 -21.79 32.80
CA GLU A 70 -4.71 -21.92 31.71
C GLU A 70 -4.04 -22.31 30.40
N PRO A 71 -3.67 -23.60 30.20
CA PRO A 71 -2.87 -24.04 29.05
C PRO A 71 -3.58 -23.91 27.70
N LYS A 72 -4.88 -23.65 27.72
CA LYS A 72 -5.72 -23.44 26.49
C LYS A 72 -6.27 -22.03 26.42
N ASN A 73 -5.57 -21.05 26.98
CA ASN A 73 -5.97 -19.66 26.88
C ASN A 73 -5.37 -19.03 25.62
N ALA A 74 -6.20 -18.86 24.57
CA ALA A 74 -5.77 -18.25 23.31
C ALA A 74 -5.17 -16.85 23.49
N ARG A 75 -5.72 -16.07 24.43
CA ARG A 75 -5.27 -14.72 24.70
C ARG A 75 -3.90 -14.68 25.35
N TYR A 76 -3.61 -15.64 26.27
CA TYR A 76 -2.28 -15.76 26.84
C TYR A 76 -1.24 -16.16 25.80
N LEU A 77 -1.58 -17.06 24.85
CA LEU A 77 -0.72 -17.39 23.72
C LEU A 77 -0.38 -16.14 22.89
N PHE A 78 -1.39 -15.34 22.59
CA PHE A 78 -1.22 -14.10 21.83
C PHE A 78 -0.30 -13.11 22.54
N TYR A 79 -0.59 -12.81 23.81
CA TYR A 79 0.20 -11.83 24.56
C TYR A 79 1.59 -12.35 24.95
N ALA A 80 1.82 -13.65 25.08
CA ALA A 80 3.16 -14.21 25.21
C ALA A 80 4.00 -13.86 23.95
N GLY A 81 3.45 -14.14 22.76
CA GLY A 81 4.09 -13.74 21.48
C GLY A 81 4.35 -12.24 21.39
N GLN A 82 3.34 -11.41 21.73
CA GLN A 82 3.47 -9.96 21.71
C GLN A 82 4.52 -9.45 22.70
N SER A 83 4.55 -9.98 23.92
CA SER A 83 5.50 -9.56 24.94
C SER A 83 6.94 -9.95 24.58
N PHE A 84 7.17 -11.14 24.03
CA PHE A 84 8.49 -11.50 23.50
C PHE A 84 8.91 -10.61 22.34
N PHE A 85 7.97 -10.29 21.43
CA PHE A 85 8.25 -9.39 20.30
C PHE A 85 8.66 -8.00 20.79
N ASP A 86 7.90 -7.41 21.72
CA ASP A 86 8.18 -6.09 22.28
C ASP A 86 9.45 -6.10 23.17
N GLY A 87 9.79 -7.26 23.73
CA GLY A 87 11.03 -7.54 24.46
C GLY A 87 12.25 -7.83 23.58
N GLY A 88 12.08 -7.90 22.25
CA GLY A 88 13.16 -8.13 21.30
C GLY A 88 13.61 -9.59 21.16
N SER A 89 12.89 -10.56 21.76
CA SER A 89 13.16 -12.00 21.64
C SER A 89 12.32 -12.57 20.50
N TYR A 90 12.81 -12.41 19.28
CA TYR A 90 11.99 -12.68 18.07
C TYR A 90 11.79 -14.17 17.79
N GLU A 91 12.71 -15.04 18.19
CA GLU A 91 12.56 -16.49 18.04
C GLU A 91 11.43 -17.03 18.93
N GLU A 92 11.43 -16.64 20.22
CA GLU A 92 10.35 -16.98 21.14
C GLU A 92 9.03 -16.38 20.71
N ALA A 93 9.03 -15.11 20.26
CA ALA A 93 7.84 -14.46 19.71
C ALA A 93 7.25 -15.24 18.55
N TYR A 94 8.10 -15.65 17.59
CA TYR A 94 7.68 -16.48 16.45
C TYR A 94 7.00 -17.77 16.90
N ASN A 95 7.61 -18.49 17.83
CA ASN A 95 7.08 -19.76 18.33
C ASN A 95 5.72 -19.60 19.04
N TRP A 96 5.54 -18.53 19.81
CA TRP A 96 4.27 -18.27 20.49
C TRP A 96 3.20 -17.76 19.54
N TYR A 97 3.54 -16.94 18.56
CA TYR A 97 2.61 -16.54 17.51
C TYR A 97 2.18 -17.72 16.64
N GLN A 98 3.08 -18.66 16.35
CA GLN A 98 2.71 -19.88 15.64
C GLN A 98 1.67 -20.69 16.42
N LYS A 99 1.89 -20.95 17.71
CA LYS A 99 0.92 -21.63 18.58
C LYS A 99 -0.42 -20.88 18.59
N ARG A 100 -0.40 -19.54 18.63
CA ARG A 100 -1.62 -18.75 18.60
C ARG A 100 -2.35 -18.88 17.28
N ALA A 101 -1.65 -18.81 16.16
CA ALA A 101 -2.24 -18.93 14.83
C ALA A 101 -2.92 -20.30 14.61
N GLU A 102 -2.30 -21.37 15.10
CA GLU A 102 -2.81 -22.74 15.02
C GLU A 102 -3.99 -23.01 15.97
N PHE A 103 -4.09 -22.26 17.07
CA PHE A 103 -5.10 -22.50 18.11
C PHE A 103 -6.54 -22.23 17.64
N GLY A 104 -6.75 -21.32 16.70
CA GLY A 104 -8.08 -20.92 16.26
C GLY A 104 -8.74 -19.83 17.12
N GLY A 105 -10.04 -19.66 16.99
CA GLY A 105 -10.83 -18.68 17.74
C GLY A 105 -10.92 -17.32 17.06
N TRP A 106 -10.53 -16.24 17.74
CA TRP A 106 -10.68 -14.88 17.18
C TRP A 106 -9.76 -14.65 15.99
N GLU A 107 -10.36 -14.45 14.83
CA GLU A 107 -9.69 -14.40 13.54
C GLU A 107 -8.70 -13.23 13.40
N GLU A 108 -8.96 -12.07 14.05
CA GLU A 108 -8.01 -10.96 14.03
C GLU A 108 -6.70 -11.29 14.77
N GLU A 109 -6.77 -11.98 15.90
CA GLU A 109 -5.56 -12.45 16.59
C GLU A 109 -4.81 -13.53 15.81
N GLN A 110 -5.53 -14.44 15.12
CA GLN A 110 -4.90 -15.45 14.25
C GLN A 110 -4.16 -14.75 13.10
N TRP A 111 -4.86 -13.85 12.41
CA TRP A 111 -4.29 -13.07 11.32
C TRP A 111 -3.06 -12.28 11.76
N TYR A 112 -3.18 -11.56 12.88
CA TYR A 112 -2.10 -10.73 13.40
C TYR A 112 -0.90 -11.56 13.81
N SER A 113 -1.12 -12.76 14.37
CA SER A 113 -0.05 -13.68 14.71
C SER A 113 0.74 -14.15 13.49
N VAL A 114 0.05 -14.51 12.39
CA VAL A 114 0.71 -14.86 11.12
C VAL A 114 1.50 -13.67 10.55
N TYR A 115 0.93 -12.48 10.58
CA TYR A 115 1.61 -11.25 10.15
C TYR A 115 2.87 -10.97 11.01
N ARG A 116 2.78 -11.15 12.33
CA ARG A 116 3.91 -10.97 13.26
C ARG A 116 5.00 -12.04 13.10
N MET A 117 4.64 -13.28 12.74
CA MET A 117 5.64 -14.30 12.40
C MET A 117 6.54 -13.83 11.25
N ALA A 118 5.97 -13.21 10.22
CA ALA A 118 6.78 -12.62 9.17
C ALA A 118 7.72 -11.51 9.69
N GLN A 119 7.22 -10.65 10.58
CA GLN A 119 8.03 -9.57 11.15
C GLN A 119 9.15 -10.11 12.07
N CYS A 120 8.90 -11.19 12.80
CA CYS A 120 9.96 -11.86 13.57
C CYS A 120 11.10 -12.33 12.65
N LEU A 121 10.77 -13.02 11.56
CA LEU A 121 11.74 -13.48 10.56
C LEU A 121 12.53 -12.33 9.90
N MET A 122 11.95 -11.13 9.85
CA MET A 122 12.59 -9.94 9.31
C MET A 122 13.52 -9.22 10.30
N SER A 123 13.60 -9.66 11.56
CA SER A 123 14.54 -9.13 12.55
C SER A 123 15.98 -9.54 12.25
N ASP A 124 16.95 -8.78 12.74
CA ASP A 124 18.37 -9.11 12.53
C ASP A 124 18.72 -10.46 13.19
N GLU A 125 18.19 -10.73 14.38
CA GLU A 125 18.35 -12.01 15.06
C GLU A 125 17.96 -13.21 14.19
N MET A 126 16.77 -13.16 13.60
CA MET A 126 16.23 -14.28 12.81
C MET A 126 16.87 -14.38 11.43
N ARG A 127 17.30 -13.27 10.85
CA ARG A 127 18.05 -13.28 9.56
C ARG A 127 19.38 -14.00 9.68
N GLU A 128 20.05 -13.91 10.83
CA GLU A 128 21.31 -14.63 11.09
C GLU A 128 21.07 -16.14 11.31
N LYS A 129 19.95 -16.51 11.93
CA LYS A 129 19.62 -17.90 12.27
C LYS A 129 18.98 -18.68 11.13
N GLU A 130 18.20 -18.01 10.30
CA GLU A 130 17.36 -18.61 9.25
C GLU A 130 17.82 -18.18 7.85
N PRO A 131 18.59 -18.98 7.13
CA PRO A 131 19.10 -18.61 5.81
C PRO A 131 18.03 -18.28 4.78
N ASP A 132 16.86 -18.89 4.89
CA ASP A 132 15.66 -18.69 4.04
C ASP A 132 14.60 -17.78 4.68
N TRP A 133 15.02 -16.93 5.64
CA TRP A 133 14.12 -16.04 6.38
C TRP A 133 13.18 -15.23 5.48
N TRP A 134 13.69 -14.74 4.34
CA TRP A 134 12.87 -13.90 3.46
C TRP A 134 11.79 -14.71 2.75
N GLN A 135 12.12 -15.92 2.28
CA GLN A 135 11.12 -16.80 1.67
C GLN A 135 10.00 -17.14 2.67
N LYS A 136 10.37 -17.54 3.88
CA LYS A 136 9.40 -17.82 4.95
C LYS A 136 8.58 -16.59 5.32
N ALA A 137 9.21 -15.41 5.42
CA ALA A 137 8.51 -14.16 5.70
C ALA A 137 7.50 -13.80 4.60
N GLN A 138 7.86 -13.95 3.33
CA GLN A 138 6.93 -13.75 2.22
C GLN A 138 5.74 -14.70 2.29
N ASP A 139 5.98 -15.98 2.58
CA ASP A 139 4.92 -16.97 2.69
C ASP A 139 3.92 -16.60 3.80
N HIS A 140 4.41 -16.15 4.95
CA HIS A 140 3.54 -15.66 6.04
C HIS A 140 2.81 -14.36 5.69
N LEU A 141 3.45 -13.41 4.99
CA LEU A 141 2.79 -12.19 4.54
C LEU A 141 1.65 -12.49 3.55
N LEU A 142 1.91 -13.39 2.59
CA LEU A 142 0.89 -13.83 1.63
C LEU A 142 -0.22 -14.63 2.32
N GLN A 143 0.11 -15.48 3.29
CA GLN A 143 -0.86 -16.19 4.12
C GLN A 143 -1.74 -15.22 4.91
N ALA A 144 -1.14 -14.21 5.57
CA ALA A 144 -1.87 -13.19 6.30
C ALA A 144 -2.82 -12.43 5.37
N TRP A 145 -2.36 -12.01 4.19
CA TRP A 145 -3.23 -11.34 3.23
C TRP A 145 -4.36 -12.25 2.74
N ASN A 146 -4.10 -13.54 2.54
CA ASN A 146 -5.14 -14.50 2.13
C ASN A 146 -6.20 -14.74 3.23
N ILE A 147 -5.81 -14.74 4.51
CA ILE A 147 -6.74 -14.85 5.64
C ILE A 147 -7.67 -13.63 5.71
N ARG A 148 -7.12 -12.41 5.58
CA ARG A 148 -7.88 -11.14 5.64
C ARG A 148 -7.51 -10.22 4.47
N PRO A 149 -8.07 -10.44 3.27
CA PRO A 149 -7.64 -9.72 2.05
C PRO A 149 -7.97 -8.23 2.05
N PHE A 150 -8.77 -7.78 2.99
CA PHE A 150 -9.07 -6.37 3.24
C PHE A 150 -8.12 -5.69 4.25
N ARG A 151 -7.10 -6.41 4.74
CA ARG A 151 -5.98 -5.87 5.52
C ARG A 151 -4.79 -5.65 4.60
N ALA A 152 -4.36 -4.39 4.49
CA ALA A 152 -3.33 -3.98 3.53
C ALA A 152 -1.90 -4.01 4.09
N GLU A 153 -1.73 -4.18 5.40
CA GLU A 153 -0.44 -4.17 6.09
C GLU A 153 0.57 -5.21 5.52
N PRO A 154 0.17 -6.45 5.19
CA PRO A 154 1.08 -7.40 4.56
C PRO A 154 1.56 -6.94 3.18
N LEU A 155 0.68 -6.33 2.37
CA LEU A 155 1.03 -5.83 1.05
C LEU A 155 1.99 -4.65 1.11
N LEU A 156 1.83 -3.76 2.08
CA LEU A 156 2.80 -2.69 2.33
C LEU A 156 4.19 -3.27 2.66
N THR A 157 4.24 -4.25 3.55
CA THR A 157 5.51 -4.90 3.94
C THR A 157 6.17 -5.56 2.73
N LEU A 158 5.41 -6.28 1.90
CA LEU A 158 5.91 -6.88 0.66
C LEU A 158 6.41 -5.82 -0.32
N ALA A 159 5.61 -4.78 -0.59
CA ALA A 159 5.98 -3.72 -1.53
C ALA A 159 7.28 -3.03 -1.11
N ARG A 160 7.37 -2.63 0.16
CA ARG A 160 8.54 -1.94 0.72
C ARG A 160 9.79 -2.80 0.67
N THR A 161 9.69 -4.06 1.08
CA THR A 161 10.86 -4.96 1.11
C THR A 161 11.34 -5.30 -0.30
N HIS A 162 10.43 -5.54 -1.25
CA HIS A 162 10.83 -5.75 -2.64
C HIS A 162 11.48 -4.50 -3.26
N ARG A 163 10.99 -3.30 -2.96
CA ARG A 163 11.62 -2.05 -3.43
C ARG A 163 13.04 -1.91 -2.87
N LEU A 164 13.22 -2.15 -1.57
CA LEU A 164 14.54 -2.09 -0.93
C LEU A 164 15.50 -3.14 -1.49
N ASN A 165 15.00 -4.31 -1.87
CA ASN A 165 15.78 -5.40 -2.49
C ASN A 165 15.90 -5.24 -4.02
N GLN A 166 15.61 -4.07 -4.59
CA GLN A 166 15.73 -3.75 -6.01
C GLN A 166 14.89 -4.66 -6.93
N ASN A 167 13.73 -5.10 -6.45
CA ASN A 167 12.73 -5.87 -7.20
C ASN A 167 11.50 -5.00 -7.55
N PRO A 168 11.62 -4.01 -8.45
CA PRO A 168 10.58 -3.01 -8.66
C PRO A 168 9.28 -3.59 -9.23
N ASN A 169 9.33 -4.68 -10.00
CA ASN A 169 8.14 -5.33 -10.54
C ASN A 169 7.22 -5.85 -9.43
N LEU A 170 7.80 -6.56 -8.45
CA LEU A 170 7.04 -7.08 -7.31
C LEU A 170 6.61 -5.96 -6.36
N ALA A 171 7.49 -4.99 -6.12
CA ALA A 171 7.15 -3.81 -5.32
C ALA A 171 5.93 -3.07 -5.91
N TYR A 172 5.93 -2.81 -7.21
CA TYR A 172 4.81 -2.19 -7.91
C TYR A 172 3.53 -3.02 -7.84
N MET A 173 3.62 -4.34 -8.06
CA MET A 173 2.46 -5.24 -8.02
C MET A 173 1.77 -5.19 -6.66
N PHE A 174 2.53 -5.31 -5.57
CA PHE A 174 1.99 -5.30 -4.22
C PHE A 174 1.49 -3.91 -3.79
N ALA A 175 2.22 -2.84 -4.10
CA ALA A 175 1.77 -1.48 -3.81
C ALA A 175 0.47 -1.16 -4.55
N ARG A 176 0.37 -1.49 -5.84
CA ARG A 176 -0.82 -1.29 -6.66
C ARG A 176 -2.03 -2.08 -6.14
N ALA A 177 -1.82 -3.30 -5.67
CA ALA A 177 -2.88 -4.09 -5.04
C ALA A 177 -3.34 -3.43 -3.72
N GLY A 178 -2.39 -3.00 -2.89
CA GLY A 178 -2.64 -2.45 -1.56
C GLY A 178 -3.38 -1.11 -1.57
N VAL A 179 -3.07 -0.18 -2.49
CA VAL A 179 -3.69 1.16 -2.53
C VAL A 179 -5.19 1.14 -2.81
N ASN A 180 -5.72 0.04 -3.31
CA ASN A 180 -7.16 -0.13 -3.56
C ASN A 180 -7.93 -0.68 -2.36
N ILE A 181 -7.24 -1.11 -1.31
CA ILE A 181 -7.85 -1.64 -0.09
C ILE A 181 -8.24 -0.47 0.80
N LYS A 182 -9.52 -0.42 1.17
CA LYS A 182 -10.05 0.60 2.08
C LYS A 182 -9.70 0.26 3.53
N PHE A 183 -9.65 1.30 4.36
CA PHE A 183 -9.47 1.11 5.80
C PHE A 183 -10.56 0.19 6.37
N PRO A 184 -10.18 -0.88 7.11
CA PRO A 184 -11.13 -1.88 7.61
C PRO A 184 -11.80 -1.42 8.91
N GLU A 185 -12.84 -0.62 8.80
CA GLU A 185 -13.54 0.01 9.94
C GLU A 185 -14.10 -0.99 10.95
N ASN A 186 -14.37 -2.22 10.57
CA ASN A 186 -14.92 -3.25 11.43
C ASN A 186 -13.87 -4.03 12.24
N ASP A 187 -12.61 -3.92 11.88
CA ASP A 187 -11.51 -4.51 12.63
C ASP A 187 -11.14 -3.61 13.81
N ILE A 188 -10.64 -4.22 14.87
CA ILE A 188 -10.28 -3.49 16.10
C ILE A 188 -8.84 -3.77 16.57
N LEU A 189 -8.21 -4.83 16.09
CA LEU A 189 -6.90 -5.25 16.56
C LEU A 189 -5.77 -4.60 15.72
N PHE A 190 -4.99 -3.73 16.36
CA PHE A 190 -3.74 -3.14 15.82
C PHE A 190 -3.84 -2.61 14.38
N LEU A 191 -4.80 -1.77 14.12
CA LEU A 191 -4.97 -1.07 12.85
C LEU A 191 -3.94 0.06 12.70
N SER A 192 -3.24 0.09 11.58
CA SER A 192 -2.32 1.17 11.24
C SER A 192 -2.94 2.09 10.19
N HIS A 193 -3.47 3.24 10.60
CA HIS A 193 -4.01 4.24 9.67
C HIS A 193 -3.01 4.69 8.61
N ASN A 194 -1.72 4.80 8.97
CA ASN A 194 -0.66 5.25 8.07
C ASN A 194 -0.55 4.40 6.80
N VAL A 195 -0.79 3.07 6.92
CA VAL A 195 -0.77 2.15 5.78
C VAL A 195 -1.75 2.59 4.69
N TYR A 196 -2.96 2.98 5.10
CA TYR A 196 -4.07 3.35 4.21
C TYR A 196 -4.06 4.82 3.84
N ASP A 197 -3.59 5.68 4.74
CA ASP A 197 -3.57 7.12 4.53
C ASP A 197 -2.46 7.57 3.59
N TRP A 198 -1.24 6.98 3.67
CA TRP A 198 -0.14 7.48 2.88
C TRP A 198 0.94 6.45 2.48
N GLU A 199 1.26 5.45 3.32
CA GLU A 199 2.46 4.62 3.09
C GLU A 199 2.39 3.81 1.80
N LEU A 200 1.24 3.20 1.48
CA LEU A 200 1.04 2.46 0.22
C LEU A 200 1.07 3.37 -1.01
N LEU A 201 0.49 4.56 -0.92
CA LEU A 201 0.57 5.56 -1.99
C LEU A 201 2.01 5.99 -2.25
N ASP A 202 2.80 6.16 -1.19
CA ASP A 202 4.21 6.52 -1.28
C ASP A 202 5.06 5.40 -1.89
N GLU A 203 4.86 4.14 -1.49
CA GLU A 203 5.52 3.00 -2.11
C GLU A 203 5.17 2.89 -3.61
N LEU A 204 3.89 3.10 -3.98
CA LEU A 204 3.48 3.10 -5.37
C LEU A 204 4.11 4.25 -6.17
N ALA A 205 4.09 5.47 -5.62
CA ALA A 205 4.74 6.64 -6.24
C ALA A 205 6.25 6.44 -6.41
N ALA A 206 6.90 5.70 -5.51
CA ALA A 206 8.33 5.44 -5.60
C ALA A 206 8.71 4.52 -6.77
N VAL A 207 7.82 3.61 -7.21
CA VAL A 207 8.17 2.56 -8.18
C VAL A 207 7.42 2.62 -9.52
N ALA A 208 6.30 3.35 -9.61
CA ALA A 208 5.44 3.35 -10.80
C ALA A 208 6.17 3.80 -12.07
N HIS A 209 7.09 4.77 -11.98
CA HIS A 209 7.88 5.24 -13.11
C HIS A 209 8.81 4.16 -13.71
N LEU A 210 9.30 3.24 -12.86
CA LEU A 210 10.16 2.12 -13.30
C LEU A 210 9.38 1.12 -14.17
N MET A 211 8.05 1.07 -14.00
CA MET A 211 7.14 0.25 -14.81
C MET A 211 6.56 1.02 -16.01
N GLY A 212 7.00 2.24 -16.25
CA GLY A 212 6.42 3.10 -17.28
C GLY A 212 5.01 3.63 -16.96
N ASP A 213 4.48 3.36 -15.77
CA ASP A 213 3.15 3.82 -15.36
C ASP A 213 3.21 5.21 -14.70
N TRP A 214 3.64 6.18 -15.52
CA TRP A 214 3.79 7.57 -15.10
C TRP A 214 2.48 8.21 -14.64
N HIS A 215 1.37 7.78 -15.25
CA HIS A 215 0.05 8.32 -14.92
C HIS A 215 -0.38 7.92 -13.52
N LEU A 216 -0.25 6.64 -13.17
CA LEU A 216 -0.59 6.15 -11.84
C LEU A 216 0.35 6.72 -10.78
N GLY A 217 1.65 6.84 -11.07
CA GLY A 217 2.60 7.49 -10.17
C GLY A 217 2.27 8.96 -9.92
N TYR A 218 1.82 9.69 -10.96
CA TYR A 218 1.32 11.05 -10.83
C TYR A 218 0.07 11.11 -9.94
N GLN A 219 -0.91 10.23 -10.15
CA GLN A 219 -2.12 10.19 -9.33
C GLN A 219 -1.81 9.91 -7.86
N ALA A 220 -0.95 8.92 -7.59
CA ALA A 220 -0.55 8.57 -6.23
C ALA A 220 0.16 9.73 -5.52
N SER A 221 1.13 10.36 -6.19
CA SER A 221 1.88 11.49 -5.63
C SER A 221 1.03 12.76 -5.48
N SER A 222 0.10 13.03 -6.40
CA SER A 222 -0.87 14.13 -6.27
C SER A 222 -1.73 13.96 -5.03
N LYS A 223 -2.29 12.76 -4.87
CA LYS A 223 -3.14 12.45 -3.71
C LYS A 223 -2.37 12.60 -2.39
N LEU A 224 -1.10 12.16 -2.34
CA LEU A 224 -0.24 12.37 -1.16
C LEU A 224 -0.11 13.85 -0.81
N ILE A 225 0.18 14.69 -1.80
CA ILE A 225 0.34 16.14 -1.59
C ILE A 225 -0.98 16.79 -1.17
N GLU A 226 -2.09 16.45 -1.83
CA GLU A 226 -3.43 17.00 -1.56
C GLU A 226 -3.93 16.66 -0.15
N GLU A 227 -3.77 15.40 0.29
CA GLU A 227 -4.23 14.96 1.61
C GLU A 227 -3.28 15.37 2.74
N GLY A 228 -1.96 15.44 2.48
CA GLY A 228 -0.95 15.89 3.44
C GLY A 228 -0.87 15.08 4.74
N LYS A 229 -1.31 13.82 4.74
CA LYS A 229 -1.41 12.96 5.93
C LYS A 229 -0.11 12.27 6.34
N PHE A 230 0.98 12.54 5.65
CA PHE A 230 2.29 11.95 5.91
C PHE A 230 3.11 12.79 6.90
N PRO A 231 4.08 12.19 7.62
CA PRO A 231 4.98 12.94 8.52
C PRO A 231 5.83 13.97 7.78
N GLU A 232 6.11 15.11 8.43
CA GLU A 232 6.82 16.24 7.83
C GLU A 232 8.23 15.85 7.32
N GLU A 233 8.89 14.90 7.96
CA GLU A 233 10.19 14.37 7.55
C GLU A 233 10.21 13.75 6.14
N HIS A 234 9.06 13.29 5.64
CA HIS A 234 8.91 12.72 4.29
C HIS A 234 8.53 13.76 3.23
N ARG A 235 8.14 14.98 3.62
CA ARG A 235 7.61 16.03 2.73
C ARG A 235 8.52 16.32 1.55
N GLN A 236 9.79 16.57 1.80
CA GLN A 236 10.72 16.93 0.72
C GLN A 236 10.86 15.81 -0.32
N ARG A 237 10.94 14.57 0.10
CA ARG A 237 11.05 13.39 -0.80
C ARG A 237 9.77 13.20 -1.60
N ILE A 238 8.61 13.27 -0.94
CA ILE A 238 7.30 13.13 -1.59
C ILE A 238 7.09 14.26 -2.60
N GLN A 239 7.44 15.49 -2.25
CA GLN A 239 7.37 16.63 -3.15
C GLN A 239 8.27 16.47 -4.38
N ASN A 240 9.48 15.95 -4.21
CA ASN A 240 10.40 15.68 -5.32
C ASN A 240 9.82 14.62 -6.27
N ASN A 241 9.23 13.55 -5.75
CA ASN A 241 8.56 12.53 -6.56
C ASN A 241 7.41 13.15 -7.35
N PHE A 242 6.54 13.92 -6.69
CA PHE A 242 5.43 14.61 -7.35
C PHE A 242 5.91 15.54 -8.49
N ASN A 243 6.92 16.37 -8.23
CA ASN A 243 7.46 17.30 -9.24
C ASN A 243 8.00 16.55 -10.46
N SER A 244 8.64 15.40 -10.28
CA SER A 244 9.15 14.57 -11.37
C SER A 244 8.02 14.03 -12.24
N TYR A 245 6.95 13.52 -11.63
CA TYR A 245 5.74 13.07 -12.34
C TYR A 245 5.04 14.24 -13.05
N GLN A 246 4.87 15.36 -12.38
CA GLN A 246 4.25 16.57 -12.96
C GLN A 246 4.99 17.05 -14.20
N GLN A 247 6.33 17.12 -14.11
CA GLN A 247 7.16 17.52 -15.25
C GLN A 247 7.01 16.57 -16.45
N TYR A 248 6.96 15.26 -16.19
CA TYR A 248 6.73 14.27 -17.22
C TYR A 248 5.35 14.49 -17.91
N MET A 249 4.29 14.67 -17.11
CA MET A 249 2.93 14.88 -17.64
C MET A 249 2.84 16.15 -18.47
N LEU A 250 3.48 17.24 -18.04
CA LEU A 250 3.54 18.50 -18.81
C LEU A 250 4.27 18.31 -20.14
N ASN A 251 5.40 17.63 -20.15
CA ASN A 251 6.16 17.33 -21.36
C ASN A 251 5.34 16.50 -22.36
N GLN A 252 4.62 15.49 -21.89
CA GLN A 252 3.73 14.67 -22.73
C GLN A 252 2.60 15.52 -23.35
N GLN A 253 1.99 16.38 -22.55
CA GLN A 253 0.94 17.28 -23.05
C GLN A 253 1.46 18.23 -24.13
N GLN A 254 2.63 18.83 -23.93
CA GLN A 254 3.27 19.69 -24.92
C GLN A 254 3.60 18.95 -26.22
N GLN A 255 4.11 17.73 -26.12
CA GLN A 255 4.39 16.89 -27.30
C GLN A 255 3.11 16.54 -28.06
N GLN A 256 2.03 16.19 -27.38
CA GLN A 256 0.74 15.92 -28.02
C GLN A 256 0.19 17.15 -28.70
N GLN A 257 0.24 18.32 -28.09
CA GLN A 257 -0.21 19.58 -28.69
C GLN A 257 0.59 19.89 -29.95
N LYS A 258 1.91 19.73 -29.93
CA LYS A 258 2.77 19.93 -31.09
C LYS A 258 2.43 18.99 -32.24
N GLN A 259 2.20 17.70 -31.96
CA GLN A 259 1.79 16.73 -32.98
C GLN A 259 0.45 17.06 -33.59
N VAL A 260 -0.54 17.52 -32.81
CA VAL A 260 -1.84 17.93 -33.29
C VAL A 260 -1.70 19.17 -34.22
N GLU A 261 -0.87 20.13 -33.85
CA GLU A 261 -0.64 21.32 -34.64
C GLU A 261 0.07 21.00 -35.99
N GLU A 262 1.11 20.15 -35.93
CA GLU A 262 1.80 19.67 -37.13
C GLU A 262 0.86 18.90 -38.07
N ALA A 263 -0.04 18.08 -37.50
CA ALA A 263 -1.03 17.35 -38.28
C ALA A 263 -2.02 18.29 -38.98
N LYS A 264 -2.50 19.35 -38.32
CA LYS A 264 -3.35 20.38 -38.91
C LYS A 264 -2.65 21.13 -40.05
N GLN A 265 -1.40 21.53 -39.84
CA GLN A 265 -0.61 22.21 -40.86
C GLN A 265 -0.39 21.33 -42.09
N ARG A 266 -0.14 20.03 -41.94
CA ARG A 266 -0.03 19.07 -43.04
C ARG A 266 -1.35 18.96 -43.81
N GLU A 267 -2.48 18.87 -43.13
CA GLU A 267 -3.80 18.79 -43.76
C GLU A 267 -4.12 20.05 -44.54
N GLU A 268 -3.80 21.22 -44.00
CA GLU A 268 -3.97 22.51 -44.71
C GLU A 268 -3.09 22.62 -45.97
N MET A 269 -1.81 22.19 -45.84
CA MET A 269 -0.92 22.15 -47.02
C MET A 269 -1.42 21.19 -48.10
N GLU A 270 -1.91 20.00 -47.71
CA GLU A 270 -2.51 19.08 -48.69
C GLU A 270 -3.76 19.65 -49.36
N LYS A 271 -4.65 20.29 -48.59
CA LYS A 271 -5.83 20.96 -49.16
C LYS A 271 -5.44 22.06 -50.15
N ALA A 272 -4.48 22.90 -49.81
CA ALA A 272 -3.97 23.94 -50.69
C ALA A 272 -3.32 23.35 -51.97
N SER A 273 -2.56 22.28 -51.86
CA SER A 273 -1.95 21.57 -52.99
C SER A 273 -3.00 20.98 -53.93
N ARG A 274 -4.03 20.31 -53.39
CA ARG A 274 -5.15 19.75 -54.15
C ARG A 274 -5.93 20.86 -54.89
N GLU A 275 -6.19 21.99 -54.25
CA GLU A 275 -6.89 23.11 -54.84
C GLU A 275 -6.04 23.74 -55.94
N LYS A 276 -4.74 23.96 -55.78
CA LYS A 276 -3.83 24.42 -56.82
C LYS A 276 -3.84 23.49 -58.03
N HIS A 277 -3.73 22.19 -57.81
CA HIS A 277 -3.77 21.20 -58.90
C HIS A 277 -5.11 21.24 -59.64
N ARG A 278 -6.23 21.39 -58.92
CA ARG A 278 -7.56 21.54 -59.52
C ARG A 278 -7.66 22.81 -60.38
N GLN A 279 -7.13 23.93 -59.91
CA GLN A 279 -7.10 25.20 -60.68
C GLN A 279 -6.24 25.08 -61.93
N GLU A 280 -5.08 24.41 -61.86
CA GLU A 280 -4.23 24.12 -63.00
C GLU A 280 -4.95 23.24 -64.03
N GLN A 281 -5.64 22.22 -63.64
CA GLN A 281 -6.45 21.33 -64.49
C GLN A 281 -7.57 22.10 -65.19
N VAL A 282 -8.27 23.02 -64.50
CA VAL A 282 -9.32 23.89 -65.08
C VAL A 282 -8.72 24.87 -66.09
N ALA A 283 -7.56 25.44 -65.74
CA ALA A 283 -6.87 26.38 -66.72
C ALA A 283 -6.41 25.65 -67.98
N LEU A 284 -5.88 24.46 -67.89
CA LEU A 284 -5.49 23.62 -69.05
C LEU A 284 -6.71 23.28 -69.93
N LYS A 285 -7.83 22.88 -69.34
CA LYS A 285 -9.08 22.60 -70.07
C LYS A 285 -9.60 23.82 -70.76
N LYS A 286 -9.57 25.01 -70.13
CA LYS A 286 -9.97 26.30 -70.79
C LYS A 286 -9.05 26.65 -71.91
N LYS A 287 -7.72 26.45 -71.80
CA LYS A 287 -6.74 26.67 -72.86
C LYS A 287 -6.99 25.76 -74.09
N ALA A 288 -7.15 24.45 -73.84
CA ALA A 288 -7.43 23.43 -74.82
C ALA A 288 -8.71 23.77 -75.62
N LYS A 289 -9.80 24.22 -74.93
CA LYS A 289 -11.05 24.65 -75.59
C LYS A 289 -10.83 25.87 -76.44
N ARG A 290 -10.10 26.86 -75.95
CA ARG A 290 -9.79 28.09 -76.81
C ARG A 290 -8.97 27.75 -78.05
N ASP A 291 -8.03 26.83 -77.94
CA ASP A 291 -7.20 26.40 -79.09
C ASP A 291 -8.04 25.59 -80.12
N LEU A 292 -8.96 24.77 -79.62
CA LEU A 292 -9.92 24.06 -80.48
C LEU A 292 -10.85 25.04 -81.24
N ASP A 293 -11.40 26.03 -80.54
CA ASP A 293 -12.28 27.05 -81.11
C ASP A 293 -11.50 27.89 -82.18
N LYS A 294 -10.23 28.23 -81.93
CA LYS A 294 -9.36 28.89 -82.90
C LYS A 294 -9.11 28.02 -84.14
N ARG A 295 -8.87 26.73 -83.98
CA ARG A 295 -8.71 25.77 -85.09
C ARG A 295 -9.99 25.67 -85.95
N ASN A 296 -11.14 25.57 -85.30
CA ASN A 296 -12.42 25.48 -85.99
C ASN A 296 -12.76 26.76 -86.75
N LYS A 297 -12.48 27.94 -86.18
CA LYS A 297 -12.63 29.24 -86.89
C LYS A 297 -11.69 29.42 -88.13
N ARG A 298 -10.45 28.84 -88.02
CA ARG A 298 -9.55 28.86 -89.19
C ARG A 298 -10.04 27.92 -90.31
N LYS A 299 -10.56 26.74 -89.98
CA LYS A 299 -11.15 25.83 -90.98
C LYS A 299 -12.41 26.35 -91.65
N SER A 300 -13.23 27.15 -90.95
CA SER A 300 -14.42 27.79 -91.56
C SER A 300 -14.11 29.01 -92.42
N ARG A 301 -12.91 29.61 -92.37
CA ARG A 301 -12.45 30.69 -93.20
C ARG A 301 -11.70 30.28 -94.48
N SER A 302 -11.34 28.99 -94.56
CA SER A 302 -10.66 28.39 -95.71
C SER A 302 -11.60 27.54 -96.59
N ARG A 303 -12.91 27.61 -96.34
CA ARG A 303 -13.98 27.15 -97.24
C ARG A 303 -14.72 28.41 -97.77
#